data_646c1e9d15ee0f00843f65ba80b8992d
#
_entry.id   646c1e9d15ee0f00843f65ba80b8992d
#
_cell.length_a   1.000
_cell.length_b   1.000
_cell.length_c   1.000
_cell.angle_alpha   90.00
_cell.angle_beta   90.00
_cell.angle_gamma   90.00
#
_symmetry.space_group_name_H-M   'P 1'
#
loop_
_entity.id
_entity.type
_entity.pdbx_description
1 polymer ?
#
loop_
_entity_poly.entity_id
_entity_poly.type
_entity_poly.pdbx_seq_one_letter_code
_entity_poly.pdbx_strand_id
1 'polypeptide(L)'
;MNRRTMMTTLAGGVVAVGYAGHAKAAPAADGKLPVASADAAKDFPGAKELPDPSTNYKVVFSVSAKVKDDEVHPMLKMIGLYLNTLAHNGVLAKNRHIAAMFHQGGGDAVFSNEVYKARHNGVDNPNIAALKELHEAGVELRVCGQGLMGKKVDPSQLLPGVQADLWAMVTMVNLQSRGYVRVG
;
A
#
# COMPACT_ATOMS: atom_id res chain seq x y z
N MET A 1 52.73 54.84 33.77
CA MET A 1 52.37 54.13 32.55
C MET A 1 51.69 52.83 32.96
N ASN A 2 50.33 52.79 32.96
CA ASN A 2 49.52 51.66 33.39
C ASN A 2 49.04 50.88 32.18
N ARG A 3 49.47 49.65 32.02
CA ARG A 3 48.92 48.70 31.05
C ARG A 3 47.72 47.98 31.70
N ARG A 4 46.53 48.26 31.28
CA ARG A 4 45.32 47.50 31.63
C ARG A 4 45.23 46.29 30.65
N THR A 5 45.30 45.11 31.20
CA THR A 5 45.02 43.84 30.50
C THR A 5 43.52 43.66 30.42
N MET A 6 42.98 43.64 29.20
CA MET A 6 41.56 43.28 28.95
C MET A 6 41.50 41.73 28.89
N MET A 7 40.79 41.16 29.83
CA MET A 7 40.34 39.74 29.74
C MET A 7 39.06 39.67 28.91
N THR A 8 39.15 39.00 27.76
CA THR A 8 38.00 38.70 26.95
C THR A 8 37.46 37.33 27.36
N THR A 9 36.29 37.33 28.00
CA THR A 9 35.57 36.10 28.37
C THR A 9 34.83 35.59 27.14
N LEU A 10 35.23 34.47 26.57
CA LEU A 10 34.48 33.74 25.55
C LEU A 10 33.36 32.97 26.25
N ALA A 11 32.10 33.45 26.07
CA ALA A 11 30.92 32.71 26.45
C ALA A 11 30.64 31.65 25.36
N GLY A 12 30.96 30.40 25.64
CA GLY A 12 30.58 29.25 24.79
C GLY A 12 29.08 28.99 24.86
N GLY A 13 28.35 29.43 23.86
CA GLY A 13 26.94 29.08 23.70
C GLY A 13 26.82 27.62 23.25
N VAL A 14 26.32 26.76 24.11
CA VAL A 14 25.87 25.42 23.73
C VAL A 14 24.57 25.56 22.95
N VAL A 15 24.62 25.39 21.62
CA VAL A 15 23.42 25.28 20.80
C VAL A 15 22.83 23.89 21.05
N ALA A 16 21.82 23.81 21.89
CA ALA A 16 21.00 22.61 22.02
C ALA A 16 20.19 22.46 20.73
N VAL A 17 20.61 21.55 19.85
CA VAL A 17 19.79 21.10 18.72
C VAL A 17 18.63 20.30 19.32
N GLY A 18 17.51 20.99 19.56
CA GLY A 18 16.26 20.34 19.95
C GLY A 18 15.79 19.46 18.79
N TYR A 19 15.84 18.15 18.97
CA TYR A 19 15.11 17.21 18.13
C TYR A 19 13.61 17.54 18.29
N ALA A 20 13.02 18.18 17.30
CA ALA A 20 11.57 18.30 17.21
C ALA A 20 10.99 16.89 17.12
N GLY A 21 10.47 16.40 18.25
CA GLY A 21 9.71 15.16 18.28
C GLY A 21 8.58 15.31 17.27
N HIS A 22 8.49 14.38 16.32
CA HIS A 22 7.39 14.34 15.37
C HIS A 22 6.10 14.24 16.17
N ALA A 23 5.28 15.28 16.11
CA ALA A 23 3.97 15.26 16.74
C ALA A 23 3.19 14.09 16.14
N LYS A 24 2.68 13.20 16.99
CA LYS A 24 1.82 12.09 16.59
C LYS A 24 0.70 12.69 15.72
N ALA A 25 0.63 12.32 14.46
CA ALA A 25 -0.46 12.75 13.58
C ALA A 25 -1.78 12.33 14.20
N ALA A 26 -2.78 13.22 14.15
CA ALA A 26 -4.11 12.89 14.64
C ALA A 26 -4.65 11.69 13.84
N PRO A 27 -5.29 10.69 14.50
CA PRO A 27 -5.94 9.58 13.79
C PRO A 27 -6.96 10.12 12.79
N ALA A 28 -7.32 9.30 11.78
CA ALA A 28 -8.35 9.64 10.82
C ALA A 28 -9.57 10.25 11.55
N ALA A 29 -10.16 11.30 11.00
CA ALA A 29 -11.13 12.16 11.67
C ALA A 29 -12.37 11.42 12.24
N ASP A 30 -12.62 10.17 11.82
CA ASP A 30 -13.69 9.28 12.25
C ASP A 30 -13.21 8.02 13.00
N GLY A 31 -11.90 7.86 13.19
CA GLY A 31 -11.30 6.69 13.84
C GLY A 31 -11.48 5.36 13.08
N LYS A 32 -12.12 5.39 11.90
CA LYS A 32 -12.41 4.18 11.12
C LYS A 32 -11.27 3.88 10.15
N LEU A 33 -10.77 2.64 10.21
CA LEU A 33 -9.77 2.15 9.26
C LEU A 33 -10.41 1.91 7.89
N PRO A 34 -9.73 2.24 6.77
CA PRO A 34 -10.26 2.07 5.41
C PRO A 34 -10.54 0.62 5.02
N VAL A 35 -9.84 -0.36 5.61
CA VAL A 35 -10.04 -1.80 5.37
C VAL A 35 -10.41 -2.45 6.68
N ALA A 36 -11.69 -2.81 6.85
CA ALA A 36 -12.23 -3.28 8.14
C ALA A 36 -11.68 -4.65 8.57
N SER A 37 -11.35 -5.52 7.60
CA SER A 37 -10.79 -6.85 7.85
C SER A 37 -9.28 -6.88 8.10
N ALA A 38 -8.60 -5.73 8.05
CA ALA A 38 -7.17 -5.62 8.29
C ALA A 38 -6.86 -4.75 9.51
N ASP A 39 -5.77 -5.08 10.19
CA ASP A 39 -5.21 -4.23 11.24
C ASP A 39 -4.43 -3.04 10.65
N ALA A 40 -3.98 -2.13 11.50
CA ALA A 40 -2.88 -1.21 11.24
C ALA A 40 -1.60 -1.74 11.90
N ALA A 41 -0.43 -1.28 11.44
CA ALA A 41 0.80 -1.57 12.17
C ALA A 41 0.72 -1.00 13.60
N LYS A 42 1.15 -1.79 14.56
CA LYS A 42 1.18 -1.37 15.98
C LYS A 42 2.18 -0.24 16.17
N ASP A 43 1.84 0.71 17.02
CA ASP A 43 2.77 1.76 17.43
C ASP A 43 4.05 1.14 17.99
N PHE A 44 5.19 1.57 17.49
CA PHE A 44 6.50 1.17 18.02
C PHE A 44 7.15 2.36 18.72
N PRO A 45 7.27 2.34 20.06
CA PRO A 45 7.87 3.43 20.81
C PRO A 45 9.31 3.71 20.35
N GLY A 46 9.57 4.96 19.98
CA GLY A 46 10.91 5.37 19.51
C GLY A 46 11.18 5.07 18.02
N ALA A 47 10.17 4.70 17.24
CA ALA A 47 10.30 4.60 15.78
C ALA A 47 10.88 5.90 15.21
N LYS A 48 11.90 5.79 14.34
CA LYS A 48 12.56 6.94 13.71
C LYS A 48 11.88 7.36 12.41
N GLU A 49 11.19 6.43 11.76
CA GLU A 49 10.46 6.65 10.51
C GLU A 49 8.98 6.34 10.74
N LEU A 50 8.14 7.29 10.44
CA LEU A 50 6.68 7.19 10.52
C LEU A 50 6.07 7.67 9.20
N PRO A 51 4.85 7.24 8.86
CA PRO A 51 4.14 7.85 7.74
C PRO A 51 4.01 9.36 7.91
N ASP A 52 4.37 10.11 6.86
CA ASP A 52 4.21 11.57 6.82
C ASP A 52 2.85 11.93 6.20
N PRO A 53 1.92 12.58 6.95
CA PRO A 53 0.60 12.96 6.45
C PRO A 53 0.62 13.87 5.22
N SER A 54 1.71 14.61 4.99
CA SER A 54 1.87 15.51 3.84
C SER A 54 2.34 14.81 2.57
N THR A 55 2.87 13.60 2.69
CA THR A 55 3.41 12.84 1.57
C THR A 55 2.30 12.19 0.73
N ASN A 56 2.44 12.28 -0.60
CA ASN A 56 1.63 11.52 -1.55
C ASN A 56 2.21 10.12 -1.74
N TYR A 57 1.62 9.14 -1.09
CA TYR A 57 2.04 7.74 -1.18
C TYR A 57 1.53 7.12 -2.47
N LYS A 58 2.41 6.92 -3.43
CA LYS A 58 2.13 6.24 -4.69
C LYS A 58 2.81 4.88 -4.69
N VAL A 59 2.05 3.80 -4.54
CA VAL A 59 2.59 2.45 -4.41
C VAL A 59 1.85 1.49 -5.33
N VAL A 60 2.61 0.66 -6.05
CA VAL A 60 2.08 -0.48 -6.80
C VAL A 60 2.58 -1.78 -6.18
N PHE A 61 1.65 -2.60 -5.71
CA PHE A 61 1.93 -3.94 -5.21
C PHE A 61 1.89 -4.96 -6.34
N SER A 62 2.97 -5.74 -6.46
CA SER A 62 3.08 -6.83 -7.43
C SER A 62 2.50 -8.11 -6.82
N VAL A 63 1.33 -8.54 -7.29
CA VAL A 63 0.63 -9.74 -6.81
C VAL A 63 0.87 -10.85 -7.80
N SER A 64 1.97 -11.61 -7.64
CA SER A 64 2.44 -12.58 -8.63
C SER A 64 2.50 -14.02 -8.13
N ALA A 65 2.59 -14.23 -6.82
CA ALA A 65 2.71 -15.56 -6.25
C ALA A 65 1.45 -16.41 -6.47
N LYS A 66 1.64 -17.72 -6.68
CA LYS A 66 0.54 -18.67 -6.56
C LYS A 66 0.39 -19.03 -5.08
N VAL A 67 -0.85 -19.08 -4.62
CA VAL A 67 -1.24 -19.54 -3.28
C VAL A 67 -2.12 -20.78 -3.41
N LYS A 68 -2.46 -21.43 -2.29
CA LYS A 68 -3.42 -22.53 -2.31
C LYS A 68 -4.82 -22.01 -2.68
N ASP A 69 -5.60 -22.88 -3.27
CA ASP A 69 -6.88 -22.51 -3.89
C ASP A 69 -7.92 -22.02 -2.84
N ASP A 70 -7.80 -22.47 -1.59
CA ASP A 70 -8.69 -22.12 -0.47
C ASP A 70 -8.14 -21.01 0.45
N GLU A 71 -6.97 -20.45 0.11
CA GLU A 71 -6.32 -19.42 0.93
C GLU A 71 -6.46 -18.01 0.30
N VAL A 72 -6.78 -17.02 1.12
CA VAL A 72 -6.70 -15.61 0.73
C VAL A 72 -5.26 -15.24 0.43
N HIS A 73 -5.03 -14.61 -0.70
CA HIS A 73 -3.68 -14.22 -1.11
C HIS A 73 -3.05 -13.28 -0.07
N PRO A 74 -1.87 -13.60 0.49
CA PRO A 74 -1.27 -12.86 1.61
C PRO A 74 -0.98 -11.39 1.28
N MET A 75 -0.71 -11.07 0.00
CA MET A 75 -0.50 -9.68 -0.44
C MET A 75 -1.74 -8.81 -0.23
N LEU A 76 -2.98 -9.35 -0.29
CA LEU A 76 -4.20 -8.58 -0.04
C LEU A 76 -4.25 -8.11 1.41
N LYS A 77 -3.87 -8.97 2.35
CA LYS A 77 -3.74 -8.61 3.78
C LYS A 77 -2.67 -7.55 3.98
N MET A 78 -1.54 -7.68 3.29
CA MET A 78 -0.44 -6.70 3.34
C MET A 78 -0.88 -5.33 2.82
N ILE A 79 -1.62 -5.26 1.72
CA ILE A 79 -2.15 -4.01 1.17
C ILE A 79 -3.11 -3.36 2.16
N GLY A 80 -4.02 -4.14 2.76
CA GLY A 80 -4.95 -3.66 3.78
C GLY A 80 -4.23 -3.10 5.01
N LEU A 81 -3.25 -3.84 5.54
CA LEU A 81 -2.40 -3.42 6.66
C LEU A 81 -1.66 -2.11 6.33
N TYR A 82 -1.10 -2.00 5.13
CA TYR A 82 -0.39 -0.80 4.68
C TYR A 82 -1.33 0.42 4.61
N LEU A 83 -2.49 0.29 3.96
CA LEU A 83 -3.51 1.35 3.87
C LEU A 83 -3.96 1.83 5.25
N ASN A 84 -4.26 0.88 6.14
CA ASN A 84 -4.69 1.18 7.51
C ASN A 84 -3.59 1.87 8.30
N THR A 85 -2.33 1.45 8.12
CA THR A 85 -1.18 2.09 8.77
C THR A 85 -1.02 3.54 8.32
N LEU A 86 -1.16 3.83 7.03
CA LEU A 86 -1.14 5.20 6.52
C LEU A 86 -2.28 6.04 7.13
N ALA A 87 -3.51 5.49 7.13
CA ALA A 87 -4.68 6.16 7.69
C ALA A 87 -4.54 6.41 9.20
N HIS A 88 -4.09 5.40 9.95
CA HIS A 88 -3.84 5.49 11.39
C HIS A 88 -2.85 6.62 11.74
N ASN A 89 -1.87 6.85 10.87
CA ASN A 89 -0.89 7.91 11.01
C ASN A 89 -1.31 9.24 10.34
N GLY A 90 -2.59 9.43 10.01
CA GLY A 90 -3.14 10.69 9.56
C GLY A 90 -2.97 11.00 8.07
N VAL A 91 -2.46 10.06 7.26
CA VAL A 91 -2.40 10.24 5.80
C VAL A 91 -3.81 10.22 5.23
N LEU A 92 -4.25 11.32 4.63
CA LEU A 92 -5.60 11.44 4.07
C LEU A 92 -5.80 10.55 2.84
N ALA A 93 -7.05 10.16 2.56
CA ALA A 93 -7.41 9.33 1.40
C ALA A 93 -6.86 9.87 0.07
N LYS A 94 -6.94 11.20 -0.14
CA LYS A 94 -6.41 11.87 -1.33
C LYS A 94 -4.89 11.74 -1.54
N ASN A 95 -4.15 11.36 -0.50
CA ASN A 95 -2.70 11.18 -0.52
C ASN A 95 -2.29 9.69 -0.56
N ARG A 96 -3.25 8.77 -0.70
CA ARG A 96 -3.03 7.32 -0.74
C ARG A 96 -3.37 6.78 -2.12
N HIS A 97 -2.41 6.75 -3.03
CA HIS A 97 -2.54 6.24 -4.40
C HIS A 97 -1.97 4.83 -4.46
N ILE A 98 -2.80 3.84 -4.26
CA ILE A 98 -2.39 2.44 -4.17
C ILE A 98 -2.95 1.67 -5.35
N ALA A 99 -2.10 0.92 -6.03
CA ALA A 99 -2.48 -0.02 -7.09
C ALA A 99 -2.02 -1.44 -6.73
N ALA A 100 -2.82 -2.44 -7.09
CA ALA A 100 -2.47 -3.85 -7.01
C ALA A 100 -2.45 -4.43 -8.42
N MET A 101 -1.28 -4.91 -8.88
CA MET A 101 -1.09 -5.51 -10.19
C MET A 101 -1.05 -7.02 -10.09
N PHE A 102 -2.13 -7.67 -10.50
CA PHE A 102 -2.29 -9.13 -10.49
C PHE A 102 -1.73 -9.72 -11.77
N HIS A 103 -0.78 -10.64 -11.65
CA HIS A 103 -0.14 -11.32 -12.78
C HIS A 103 0.42 -12.69 -12.40
N GLN A 104 0.85 -13.47 -13.37
CA GLN A 104 1.39 -14.81 -13.15
C GLN A 104 0.45 -15.67 -12.27
N GLY A 105 0.96 -16.27 -11.18
CA GLY A 105 0.19 -17.11 -10.27
C GLY A 105 -0.88 -16.34 -9.47
N GLY A 106 -0.65 -15.06 -9.18
CA GLY A 106 -1.60 -14.20 -8.46
C GLY A 106 -2.79 -13.73 -9.31
N GLY A 107 -2.72 -13.89 -10.64
CA GLY A 107 -3.77 -13.41 -11.56
C GLY A 107 -5.14 -14.03 -11.33
N ASP A 108 -5.22 -15.25 -10.80
CA ASP A 108 -6.50 -15.95 -10.59
C ASP A 108 -7.32 -15.36 -9.44
N ALA A 109 -6.67 -14.66 -8.51
CA ALA A 109 -7.35 -14.03 -7.36
C ALA A 109 -8.49 -13.09 -7.77
N VAL A 110 -8.40 -12.47 -8.94
CA VAL A 110 -9.39 -11.48 -9.42
C VAL A 110 -10.47 -12.05 -10.32
N PHE A 111 -10.54 -13.38 -10.50
CA PHE A 111 -11.59 -14.01 -11.30
C PHE A 111 -12.92 -14.02 -10.55
N SER A 112 -14.03 -13.95 -11.32
CA SER A 112 -15.35 -14.19 -10.77
C SER A 112 -15.40 -15.56 -10.05
N ASN A 113 -16.31 -15.71 -9.10
CA ASN A 113 -16.41 -16.95 -8.35
C ASN A 113 -16.65 -18.16 -9.28
N GLU A 114 -17.45 -17.99 -10.32
CA GLU A 114 -17.76 -19.04 -11.30
C GLU A 114 -16.50 -19.52 -12.01
N VAL A 115 -15.71 -18.59 -12.56
CA VAL A 115 -14.47 -18.88 -13.27
C VAL A 115 -13.43 -19.49 -12.34
N TYR A 116 -13.33 -18.96 -11.12
CA TYR A 116 -12.40 -19.50 -10.12
C TYR A 116 -12.74 -20.97 -9.79
N LYS A 117 -14.00 -21.26 -9.45
CA LYS A 117 -14.48 -22.63 -9.15
C LYS A 117 -14.19 -23.60 -10.27
N ALA A 118 -14.46 -23.21 -11.52
CA ALA A 118 -14.21 -24.06 -12.67
C ALA A 118 -12.71 -24.41 -12.86
N ARG A 119 -11.80 -23.61 -12.33
CA ARG A 119 -10.35 -23.76 -12.47
C ARG A 119 -9.66 -24.33 -11.23
N HIS A 120 -10.34 -24.32 -10.09
CA HIS A 120 -9.81 -24.69 -8.78
C HIS A 120 -10.63 -25.77 -8.10
N ASN A 121 -11.00 -26.83 -8.86
CA ASN A 121 -11.67 -28.03 -8.34
C ASN A 121 -12.95 -27.76 -7.55
N GLY A 122 -13.72 -26.73 -7.92
CA GLY A 122 -14.98 -26.36 -7.28
C GLY A 122 -14.84 -25.51 -6.02
N VAL A 123 -13.62 -25.09 -5.67
CA VAL A 123 -13.36 -24.19 -4.53
C VAL A 123 -13.85 -22.77 -4.84
N ASP A 124 -14.56 -22.13 -3.91
CA ASP A 124 -14.95 -20.73 -4.02
C ASP A 124 -13.73 -19.80 -3.96
N ASN A 125 -13.75 -18.70 -4.70
CA ASN A 125 -12.67 -17.71 -4.66
C ASN A 125 -12.58 -17.04 -3.28
N PRO A 126 -11.56 -17.35 -2.47
CA PRO A 126 -11.44 -16.83 -1.11
C PRO A 126 -11.09 -15.33 -1.06
N ASN A 127 -10.71 -14.75 -2.21
CA ASN A 127 -10.19 -13.38 -2.28
C ASN A 127 -11.28 -12.33 -2.43
N ILE A 128 -12.52 -12.70 -2.75
CA ILE A 128 -13.61 -11.79 -3.14
C ILE A 128 -13.85 -10.71 -2.08
N ALA A 129 -14.00 -11.11 -0.82
CA ALA A 129 -14.29 -10.18 0.27
C ALA A 129 -13.16 -9.15 0.45
N ALA A 130 -11.91 -9.63 0.49
CA ALA A 130 -10.74 -8.76 0.64
C ALA A 130 -10.56 -7.80 -0.54
N LEU A 131 -10.77 -8.27 -1.77
CA LEU A 131 -10.69 -7.44 -2.99
C LEU A 131 -11.78 -6.36 -3.01
N LYS A 132 -13.00 -6.70 -2.60
CA LYS A 132 -14.08 -5.73 -2.47
C LYS A 132 -13.73 -4.62 -1.49
N GLU A 133 -13.26 -4.96 -0.28
CA GLU A 133 -12.86 -3.97 0.72
C GLU A 133 -11.71 -3.09 0.24
N LEU A 134 -10.69 -3.65 -0.42
CA LEU A 134 -9.58 -2.90 -0.98
C LEU A 134 -10.05 -1.93 -2.07
N HIS A 135 -10.94 -2.36 -2.95
CA HIS A 135 -11.51 -1.51 -3.98
C HIS A 135 -12.33 -0.35 -3.38
N GLU A 136 -13.18 -0.63 -2.39
CA GLU A 136 -13.94 0.38 -1.66
C GLU A 136 -13.05 1.36 -0.89
N ALA A 137 -11.86 0.89 -0.45
CA ALA A 137 -10.83 1.72 0.18
C ALA A 137 -10.00 2.55 -0.83
N GLY A 138 -10.29 2.46 -2.14
CA GLY A 138 -9.65 3.23 -3.20
C GLY A 138 -8.42 2.58 -3.83
N VAL A 139 -8.20 1.28 -3.63
CA VAL A 139 -7.13 0.54 -4.33
C VAL A 139 -7.52 0.31 -5.77
N GLU A 140 -6.65 0.69 -6.71
CA GLU A 140 -6.79 0.34 -8.12
C GLU A 140 -6.43 -1.14 -8.33
N LEU A 141 -7.43 -1.96 -8.65
CA LEU A 141 -7.23 -3.38 -8.95
C LEU A 141 -6.98 -3.56 -10.45
N ARG A 142 -5.80 -4.06 -10.82
CA ARG A 142 -5.34 -4.22 -12.20
C ARG A 142 -4.86 -5.64 -12.47
N VAL A 143 -5.20 -6.21 -13.63
CA VAL A 143 -4.76 -7.55 -14.01
C VAL A 143 -4.06 -7.56 -15.37
N CYS A 144 -3.10 -8.46 -15.52
CA CYS A 144 -2.33 -8.67 -16.75
C CYS A 144 -3.18 -9.31 -17.85
N GLY A 145 -3.46 -8.59 -18.93
CA GLY A 145 -4.19 -9.09 -20.08
C GLY A 145 -3.49 -10.25 -20.79
N GLN A 146 -2.15 -10.28 -20.84
CA GLN A 146 -1.41 -11.44 -21.37
C GLN A 146 -1.69 -12.69 -20.55
N GLY A 147 -1.81 -12.56 -19.23
CA GLY A 147 -2.20 -13.66 -18.35
C GLY A 147 -3.63 -14.14 -18.59
N LEU A 148 -4.57 -13.21 -18.82
CA LEU A 148 -5.96 -13.56 -19.17
C LEU A 148 -6.03 -14.29 -20.50
N MET A 149 -5.34 -13.79 -21.54
CA MET A 149 -5.29 -14.42 -22.85
C MET A 149 -4.72 -15.84 -22.78
N GLY A 150 -3.59 -16.01 -22.07
CA GLY A 150 -2.97 -17.34 -21.87
C GLY A 150 -3.89 -18.33 -21.14
N LYS A 151 -4.76 -17.82 -20.28
CA LYS A 151 -5.75 -18.61 -19.52
C LYS A 151 -7.11 -18.69 -20.20
N LYS A 152 -7.31 -18.04 -21.34
CA LYS A 152 -8.59 -17.94 -22.06
C LYS A 152 -9.73 -17.44 -21.16
N VAL A 153 -9.47 -16.39 -20.38
CA VAL A 153 -10.44 -15.71 -19.51
C VAL A 153 -10.79 -14.37 -20.14
N ASP A 154 -12.07 -14.14 -20.36
CA ASP A 154 -12.59 -12.86 -20.88
C ASP A 154 -12.61 -11.82 -19.77
N PRO A 155 -12.32 -10.53 -20.03
CA PRO A 155 -12.39 -9.47 -19.02
C PRO A 155 -13.76 -9.33 -18.32
N SER A 156 -14.86 -9.73 -18.96
CA SER A 156 -16.20 -9.75 -18.35
C SER A 156 -16.34 -10.80 -17.23
N GLN A 157 -15.41 -11.73 -17.13
CA GLN A 157 -15.33 -12.80 -16.13
C GLN A 157 -14.51 -12.42 -14.90
N LEU A 158 -14.06 -11.18 -14.81
CA LEU A 158 -13.36 -10.64 -13.66
C LEU A 158 -14.34 -10.14 -12.59
N LEU A 159 -13.84 -9.99 -11.37
CA LEU A 159 -14.57 -9.31 -10.30
C LEU A 159 -14.85 -7.84 -10.67
N PRO A 160 -15.95 -7.26 -10.21
CA PRO A 160 -16.24 -5.84 -10.40
C PRO A 160 -15.11 -4.93 -9.90
N GLY A 161 -14.81 -3.87 -10.64
CA GLY A 161 -13.76 -2.90 -10.29
C GLY A 161 -12.34 -3.32 -10.70
N VAL A 162 -12.15 -4.52 -11.26
CA VAL A 162 -10.85 -4.96 -11.78
C VAL A 162 -10.67 -4.49 -13.22
N GLN A 163 -9.58 -3.77 -13.48
CA GLN A 163 -9.19 -3.30 -14.81
C GLN A 163 -8.18 -4.27 -15.44
N ALA A 164 -8.46 -4.73 -16.66
CA ALA A 164 -7.51 -5.49 -17.45
C ALA A 164 -6.57 -4.54 -18.21
N ASP A 165 -5.27 -4.62 -17.96
CA ASP A 165 -4.24 -3.88 -18.66
C ASP A 165 -3.55 -4.77 -19.70
N LEU A 166 -2.93 -4.17 -20.73
CA LEU A 166 -2.28 -4.93 -21.80
C LEU A 166 -1.26 -5.96 -21.28
N TRP A 167 -0.38 -5.53 -20.40
CA TRP A 167 0.71 -6.35 -19.85
C TRP A 167 1.23 -5.78 -18.55
N ALA A 168 1.37 -6.61 -17.51
CA ALA A 168 1.83 -6.21 -16.19
C ALA A 168 3.15 -5.41 -16.20
N MET A 169 4.10 -5.82 -17.03
CA MET A 169 5.39 -5.14 -17.14
C MET A 169 5.21 -3.69 -17.64
N VAL A 170 4.42 -3.48 -18.68
CA VAL A 170 4.14 -2.13 -19.22
C VAL A 170 3.41 -1.28 -18.17
N THR A 171 2.39 -1.85 -17.53
CA THR A 171 1.66 -1.15 -16.47
C THR A 171 2.56 -0.73 -15.32
N MET A 172 3.41 -1.64 -14.83
CA MET A 172 4.34 -1.34 -13.74
C MET A 172 5.35 -0.26 -14.12
N VAL A 173 5.94 -0.30 -15.33
CA VAL A 173 6.84 0.75 -15.82
C VAL A 173 6.12 2.09 -15.92
N ASN A 174 4.90 2.12 -16.47
CA ASN A 174 4.10 3.33 -16.60
C ASN A 174 3.70 3.92 -15.23
N LEU A 175 3.39 3.07 -14.24
CA LEU A 175 3.11 3.53 -12.87
C LEU A 175 4.37 4.11 -12.23
N GLN A 176 5.52 3.42 -12.33
CA GLN A 176 6.78 3.89 -11.79
C GLN A 176 7.23 5.22 -12.43
N SER A 177 7.05 5.40 -13.76
CA SER A 177 7.34 6.68 -14.43
C SER A 177 6.43 7.83 -13.96
N ARG A 178 5.26 7.51 -13.37
CA ARG A 178 4.35 8.47 -12.70
C ARG A 178 4.63 8.62 -11.20
N GLY A 179 5.76 8.09 -10.73
CA GLY A 179 6.23 8.23 -9.36
C GLY A 179 5.73 7.16 -8.39
N TYR A 180 5.15 6.05 -8.87
CA TYR A 180 4.82 4.92 -8.00
C TYR A 180 6.07 4.12 -7.62
N VAL A 181 6.15 3.73 -6.36
CA VAL A 181 7.16 2.78 -5.87
C VAL A 181 6.58 1.38 -5.97
N ARG A 182 7.33 0.44 -6.54
CA ARG A 182 6.93 -0.97 -6.60
C ARG A 182 7.29 -1.69 -5.31
N VAL A 183 6.36 -2.52 -4.80
CA VAL A 183 6.52 -3.42 -3.66
C VAL A 183 6.13 -4.84 -4.07
N GLY A 184 7.01 -5.83 -3.80
CA GLY A 184 6.82 -7.24 -4.16
C GLY A 184 7.38 -7.63 -5.52
#